data_a333f66c62c18a50e63e2e97d7bfd1a2
#
_entry.id   a333f66c62c18a50e63e2e97d7bfd1a2
#
_cell.length_a   1.000
_cell.length_b   1.000
_cell.length_c   1.000
_cell.angle_alpha   90.00
_cell.angle_beta   90.00
_cell.angle_gamma   90.00
#
_symmetry.space_group_name_H-M   'P 1'
#
loop_
_entity.id
_entity.type
_entity.pdbx_description
1 polymer ?
#
loop_
_entity_poly.entity_id
_entity_poly.type
_entity_poly.pdbx_seq_one_letter_code
_entity_poly.pdbx_strand_id
1 'polypeptide(L)'
;MEHSIDSSYTLETDVDVVRVVQLTDTHLCRMPGGTLLGMDTDHSLQAVINLVKHERADADILLATGDLSDGGAREAYERLQGYFAQLSCVDFWLPGNHDDRGAMESVSATSGRNYLTREIYAGKWQILMLNSQVAGEVDGELGQAEIAFLAQALEQATKLGLYSLVCLHHHPVPIGCQWLDEQMVADADALFAMLSGYPGARAVLWGHVHQEIDRQYQGLRLLASPSTCVQFAPGSVGF
;
A
#
# COMPACT_ATOMS: atom_id res chain seq x y z
N MET A 1 -0.10 29.95 -4.01
CA MET A 1 -1.00 29.45 -2.96
C MET A 1 -0.88 27.94 -3.03
N GLU A 2 -0.05 27.37 -2.16
CA GLU A 2 0.02 25.93 -1.97
C GLU A 2 -1.34 25.49 -1.43
N HIS A 3 -2.08 24.72 -2.22
CA HIS A 3 -3.21 24.01 -1.68
C HIS A 3 -2.63 22.96 -0.71
N SER A 4 -2.77 23.21 0.59
CA SER A 4 -2.59 22.19 1.60
C SER A 4 -3.60 21.09 1.27
N ILE A 5 -3.14 20.04 0.60
CA ILE A 5 -3.89 18.80 0.47
C ILE A 5 -4.00 18.27 1.90
N ASP A 6 -5.21 18.04 2.39
CA ASP A 6 -5.42 17.48 3.71
C ASP A 6 -4.57 16.21 3.85
N SER A 7 -3.61 16.26 4.76
CA SER A 7 -2.64 15.17 4.95
C SER A 7 -3.28 13.96 5.64
N SER A 8 -4.50 14.09 6.15
CA SER A 8 -5.19 13.05 6.90
C SER A 8 -6.65 12.90 6.46
N TYR A 9 -7.19 11.71 6.69
CA TYR A 9 -8.59 11.35 6.48
C TYR A 9 -9.14 10.67 7.74
N THR A 10 -10.37 11.00 8.13
CA THR A 10 -11.06 10.32 9.23
C THR A 10 -12.29 9.61 8.68
N LEU A 11 -12.32 8.30 8.84
CA LEU A 11 -13.52 7.51 8.59
C LEU A 11 -14.44 7.63 9.79
N GLU A 12 -15.56 8.32 9.63
CA GLU A 12 -16.60 8.36 10.64
C GLU A 12 -17.25 6.97 10.74
N THR A 13 -17.09 6.33 11.89
CA THR A 13 -17.63 5.00 12.14
C THR A 13 -18.01 4.82 13.61
N ASP A 14 -19.18 4.26 13.84
CA ASP A 14 -19.68 3.91 15.17
C ASP A 14 -19.38 2.44 15.54
N VAL A 15 -18.67 1.70 14.67
CA VAL A 15 -18.37 0.28 14.87
C VAL A 15 -16.98 0.08 15.48
N ASP A 16 -16.85 -0.93 16.33
CA ASP A 16 -15.59 -1.30 16.98
C ASP A 16 -14.60 -2.01 16.02
N VAL A 17 -15.08 -2.48 14.87
CA VAL A 17 -14.30 -3.25 13.89
C VAL A 17 -14.25 -2.50 12.56
N VAL A 18 -13.05 -2.18 12.11
CA VAL A 18 -12.80 -1.62 10.79
C VAL A 18 -12.29 -2.72 9.87
N ARG A 19 -12.96 -2.90 8.72
CA ARG A 19 -12.63 -3.92 7.73
C ARG A 19 -11.81 -3.32 6.61
N VAL A 20 -10.58 -3.79 6.49
CA VAL A 20 -9.62 -3.31 5.49
C VAL A 20 -9.39 -4.40 4.46
N VAL A 21 -9.46 -4.04 3.18
CA VAL A 21 -9.03 -4.87 2.06
C VAL A 21 -7.74 -4.29 1.50
N GLN A 22 -6.74 -5.11 1.28
CA GLN A 22 -5.54 -4.75 0.51
C GLN A 22 -5.68 -5.29 -0.91
N LEU A 23 -5.47 -4.42 -1.91
CA LEU A 23 -5.18 -4.81 -3.29
C LEU A 23 -3.83 -4.20 -3.66
N THR A 24 -2.94 -4.98 -4.24
CA THR A 24 -1.57 -4.56 -4.48
C THR A 24 -1.05 -5.11 -5.81
N ASP A 25 -0.05 -4.45 -6.37
CA ASP A 25 0.69 -4.94 -7.54
C ASP A 25 -0.26 -5.24 -8.72
N THR A 26 -1.10 -4.27 -9.06
CA THR A 26 -2.09 -4.44 -10.14
C THR A 26 -1.44 -4.38 -11.51
N HIS A 27 -0.30 -3.72 -11.62
CA HIS A 27 0.49 -3.58 -12.85
C HIS A 27 -0.36 -3.28 -14.08
N LEU A 28 -1.31 -2.38 -13.95
CA LEU A 28 -2.12 -1.98 -15.09
C LEU A 28 -1.24 -1.37 -16.17
N CYS A 29 -1.23 -1.96 -17.34
CA CYS A 29 -0.53 -1.40 -18.48
C CYS A 29 -1.16 -0.08 -18.93
N ARG A 30 -0.42 0.75 -19.67
CA ARG A 30 -0.96 1.99 -20.24
C ARG A 30 -2.25 1.77 -21.04
N MET A 31 -2.28 0.78 -21.88
CA MET A 31 -3.46 0.44 -22.70
C MET A 31 -4.27 -0.69 -22.06
N PRO A 32 -5.61 -0.63 -22.15
CA PRO A 32 -6.46 -1.75 -21.72
C PRO A 32 -6.08 -3.07 -22.43
N GLY A 33 -6.18 -4.18 -21.66
CA GLY A 33 -5.82 -5.50 -22.17
C GLY A 33 -4.32 -5.72 -22.35
N GLY A 34 -3.48 -4.83 -21.79
CA GLY A 34 -2.04 -5.05 -21.70
C GLY A 34 -1.71 -6.23 -20.79
N THR A 35 -0.54 -6.83 -21.01
CA THR A 35 -0.16 -8.05 -20.28
C THR A 35 1.16 -7.90 -19.56
N LEU A 36 1.26 -8.47 -18.35
CA LEU A 36 2.51 -8.73 -17.64
C LEU A 36 2.74 -10.23 -17.63
N LEU A 37 3.88 -10.69 -18.10
CA LEU A 37 4.22 -12.12 -18.23
C LEU A 37 3.12 -12.98 -18.88
N GLY A 38 2.39 -12.38 -19.82
CA GLY A 38 1.30 -13.05 -20.56
C GLY A 38 -0.07 -13.05 -19.86
N MET A 39 -0.17 -12.49 -18.65
CA MET A 39 -1.45 -12.30 -17.95
C MET A 39 -2.02 -10.93 -18.30
N ASP A 40 -3.28 -10.89 -18.75
CA ASP A 40 -4.05 -9.65 -18.93
C ASP A 40 -4.34 -9.05 -17.54
N THR A 41 -3.70 -7.91 -17.25
CA THR A 41 -3.75 -7.29 -15.92
C THR A 41 -5.11 -6.66 -15.62
N ASP A 42 -5.79 -6.11 -16.62
CA ASP A 42 -7.15 -5.58 -16.50
C ASP A 42 -8.16 -6.70 -16.18
N HIS A 43 -8.08 -7.82 -16.91
CA HIS A 43 -8.96 -8.96 -16.68
C HIS A 43 -8.75 -9.59 -15.29
N SER A 44 -7.50 -9.74 -14.89
CA SER A 44 -7.13 -10.28 -13.58
C SER A 44 -7.64 -9.38 -12.44
N LEU A 45 -7.39 -8.07 -12.53
CA LEU A 45 -7.90 -7.12 -11.54
C LEU A 45 -9.44 -7.15 -11.46
N GLN A 46 -10.15 -7.20 -12.59
CA GLN A 46 -11.62 -7.28 -12.58
C GLN A 46 -12.11 -8.56 -11.89
N ALA A 47 -11.42 -9.69 -12.05
CA ALA A 47 -11.77 -10.93 -11.36
C ALA A 47 -11.62 -10.78 -9.83
N VAL A 48 -10.52 -10.15 -9.37
CA VAL A 48 -10.30 -9.86 -7.94
C VAL A 48 -11.34 -8.88 -7.40
N ILE A 49 -11.66 -7.81 -8.12
CA ILE A 49 -12.73 -6.87 -7.74
C ILE A 49 -14.08 -7.59 -7.57
N ASN A 50 -14.42 -8.51 -8.48
CA ASN A 50 -15.65 -9.30 -8.36
C ASN A 50 -15.64 -10.20 -7.12
N LEU A 51 -14.49 -10.79 -6.78
CA LEU A 51 -14.33 -11.58 -5.57
C LEU A 51 -14.52 -10.74 -4.31
N VAL A 52 -13.89 -9.55 -4.24
CA VAL A 52 -14.06 -8.61 -3.12
C VAL A 52 -15.53 -8.21 -2.96
N LYS A 53 -16.22 -7.89 -4.06
CA LYS A 53 -17.67 -7.55 -4.05
C LYS A 53 -18.52 -8.69 -3.50
N HIS A 54 -18.14 -9.94 -3.76
CA HIS A 54 -18.88 -11.09 -3.28
C HIS A 54 -18.59 -11.42 -1.81
N GLU A 55 -17.31 -11.38 -1.41
CA GLU A 55 -16.89 -11.88 -0.12
C GLU A 55 -16.65 -10.80 0.94
N ARG A 56 -16.43 -9.57 0.52
CA ARG A 56 -16.09 -8.42 1.37
C ARG A 56 -16.85 -7.16 0.96
N ALA A 57 -18.14 -7.31 0.63
CA ALA A 57 -19.01 -6.18 0.34
C ALA A 57 -19.13 -5.19 1.53
N ASP A 58 -18.76 -5.63 2.71
CA ASP A 58 -18.75 -4.90 3.97
C ASP A 58 -17.39 -4.25 4.30
N ALA A 59 -16.43 -4.21 3.35
CA ALA A 59 -15.17 -3.52 3.53
C ALA A 59 -15.38 -2.01 3.72
N ASP A 60 -14.66 -1.43 4.69
CA ASP A 60 -14.72 0.00 5.00
C ASP A 60 -13.64 0.77 4.24
N ILE A 61 -12.44 0.18 4.10
CA ILE A 61 -11.26 0.79 3.52
C ILE A 61 -10.60 -0.18 2.53
N LEU A 62 -10.17 0.35 1.39
CA LEU A 62 -9.28 -0.31 0.46
C LEU A 62 -7.90 0.36 0.52
N LEU A 63 -6.85 -0.42 0.74
CA LEU A 63 -5.47 0.02 0.67
C LEU A 63 -4.82 -0.55 -0.60
N ALA A 64 -4.41 0.33 -1.51
CA ALA A 64 -3.67 -0.01 -2.71
C ALA A 64 -2.18 0.25 -2.46
N THR A 65 -1.40 -0.82 -2.27
CA THR A 65 -0.06 -0.75 -1.69
C THR A 65 1.07 -0.81 -2.72
N GLY A 66 0.89 -0.09 -3.82
CA GLY A 66 1.94 0.15 -4.82
C GLY A 66 1.91 -0.80 -6.01
N ASP A 67 2.73 -0.47 -7.00
CA ASP A 67 2.80 -1.09 -8.33
C ASP A 67 1.43 -1.16 -9.00
N LEU A 68 0.72 -0.02 -8.94
CA LEU A 68 -0.62 0.11 -9.46
C LEU A 68 -0.63 0.23 -10.99
N SER A 69 0.46 0.75 -11.56
CA SER A 69 0.72 0.79 -12.99
C SER A 69 2.05 0.12 -13.31
N ASP A 70 2.13 -0.63 -14.41
CA ASP A 70 3.37 -1.29 -14.86
C ASP A 70 4.44 -0.32 -15.38
N GLY A 71 4.09 0.92 -15.64
CA GLY A 71 5.04 1.92 -16.16
C GLY A 71 4.64 3.35 -15.84
N GLY A 72 3.92 3.56 -14.75
CA GLY A 72 3.56 4.88 -14.25
C GLY A 72 2.62 5.69 -15.15
N ALA A 73 1.92 5.03 -16.07
CA ALA A 73 1.07 5.72 -17.04
C ALA A 73 -0.19 6.29 -16.40
N ARG A 74 -0.47 7.56 -16.62
CA ARG A 74 -1.68 8.24 -16.12
C ARG A 74 -2.97 7.48 -16.48
N GLU A 75 -3.06 6.98 -17.72
CA GLU A 75 -4.22 6.25 -18.22
C GLU A 75 -4.50 4.96 -17.43
N ALA A 76 -3.45 4.34 -16.86
CA ALA A 76 -3.59 3.19 -15.98
C ALA A 76 -4.29 3.59 -14.65
N TYR A 77 -3.86 4.69 -14.03
CA TYR A 77 -4.46 5.18 -12.78
C TYR A 77 -5.91 5.67 -12.99
N GLU A 78 -6.20 6.30 -14.13
CA GLU A 78 -7.58 6.68 -14.49
C GLU A 78 -8.49 5.45 -14.63
N ARG A 79 -8.00 4.34 -15.18
CA ARG A 79 -8.75 3.08 -15.22
C ARG A 79 -8.87 2.43 -13.83
N LEU A 80 -7.80 2.49 -13.02
CA LEU A 80 -7.81 1.98 -11.66
C LEU A 80 -8.93 2.59 -10.82
N GLN A 81 -9.15 3.91 -10.94
CA GLN A 81 -10.29 4.58 -10.31
C GLN A 81 -11.62 3.91 -10.68
N GLY A 82 -11.80 3.56 -11.96
CA GLY A 82 -13.00 2.90 -12.45
C GLY A 82 -13.19 1.48 -11.87
N TYR A 83 -12.08 0.76 -11.64
CA TYR A 83 -12.12 -0.54 -10.97
C TYR A 83 -12.49 -0.40 -9.50
N PHE A 84 -11.82 0.48 -8.77
CA PHE A 84 -12.05 0.66 -7.32
C PHE A 84 -13.40 1.30 -7.03
N ALA A 85 -13.93 2.15 -7.90
CA ALA A 85 -15.27 2.72 -7.78
C ALA A 85 -16.40 1.66 -7.82
N GLN A 86 -16.11 0.42 -8.22
CA GLN A 86 -17.05 -0.69 -8.14
C GLN A 86 -17.22 -1.24 -6.71
N LEU A 87 -16.31 -0.88 -5.80
CA LEU A 87 -16.35 -1.25 -4.39
C LEU A 87 -17.01 -0.13 -3.57
N SER A 88 -17.67 -0.50 -2.47
CA SER A 88 -18.41 0.46 -1.64
C SER A 88 -17.57 1.09 -0.53
N CYS A 89 -16.26 0.90 -0.55
CA CYS A 89 -15.31 1.43 0.44
C CYS A 89 -14.53 2.62 -0.09
N VAL A 90 -13.89 3.37 0.82
CA VAL A 90 -12.94 4.41 0.42
C VAL A 90 -11.59 3.77 0.10
N ASP A 91 -10.88 4.29 -0.90
CA ASP A 91 -9.59 3.77 -1.33
C ASP A 91 -8.46 4.78 -1.14
N PHE A 92 -7.30 4.28 -0.71
CA PHE A 92 -6.06 5.04 -0.53
C PHE A 92 -4.91 4.30 -1.19
N TRP A 93 -4.01 5.06 -1.83
CA TRP A 93 -2.94 4.55 -2.66
C TRP A 93 -1.58 4.98 -2.12
N LEU A 94 -0.59 4.12 -2.24
CA LEU A 94 0.82 4.49 -2.14
C LEU A 94 1.57 4.03 -3.39
N PRO A 95 2.68 4.69 -3.77
CA PRO A 95 3.44 4.28 -4.94
C PRO A 95 4.33 3.08 -4.65
N GLY A 96 4.51 2.21 -5.66
CA GLY A 96 5.58 1.23 -5.75
C GLY A 96 6.66 1.66 -6.73
N ASN A 97 7.65 0.79 -6.98
CA ASN A 97 8.78 1.11 -7.85
C ASN A 97 8.41 1.24 -9.34
N HIS A 98 7.31 0.64 -9.79
CA HIS A 98 6.78 0.80 -11.14
C HIS A 98 5.93 2.07 -11.33
N ASP A 99 5.52 2.73 -10.24
CA ASP A 99 4.60 3.85 -10.30
C ASP A 99 5.27 5.19 -10.58
N ASP A 100 4.53 6.11 -11.19
CA ASP A 100 4.87 7.53 -11.30
C ASP A 100 4.00 8.33 -10.31
N ARG A 101 4.61 8.78 -9.23
CA ARG A 101 3.93 9.53 -8.18
C ARG A 101 3.30 10.83 -8.71
N GLY A 102 3.96 11.52 -9.64
CA GLY A 102 3.43 12.75 -10.23
C GLY A 102 2.16 12.51 -11.05
N ALA A 103 2.11 11.37 -11.78
CA ALA A 103 0.90 10.95 -12.49
C ALA A 103 -0.22 10.60 -11.51
N MET A 104 0.07 9.89 -10.40
CA MET A 104 -0.89 9.58 -9.33
C MET A 104 -1.45 10.87 -8.69
N GLU A 105 -0.58 11.84 -8.36
CA GLU A 105 -0.97 13.15 -7.82
C GLU A 105 -1.86 13.93 -8.80
N SER A 106 -1.54 13.89 -10.09
CA SER A 106 -2.33 14.52 -11.14
C SER A 106 -3.73 13.91 -11.28
N VAL A 107 -3.85 12.59 -11.18
CA VAL A 107 -5.14 11.88 -11.19
C VAL A 107 -5.94 12.19 -9.93
N SER A 108 -5.31 12.20 -8.76
CA SER A 108 -5.91 12.64 -7.50
C SER A 108 -6.52 14.04 -7.61
N ALA A 109 -5.73 15.00 -8.08
CA ALA A 109 -6.16 16.39 -8.22
C ALA A 109 -7.34 16.55 -9.20
N THR A 110 -7.34 15.77 -10.29
CA THR A 110 -8.42 15.81 -11.31
C THR A 110 -9.72 15.18 -10.79
N SER A 111 -9.64 14.15 -9.95
CA SER A 111 -10.80 13.48 -9.38
C SER A 111 -11.49 14.26 -8.27
N GLY A 112 -10.81 15.25 -7.68
CA GLY A 112 -11.26 15.94 -6.48
C GLY A 112 -11.12 15.12 -5.19
N ARG A 113 -10.44 13.95 -5.24
CA ARG A 113 -10.15 13.08 -4.09
C ARG A 113 -8.64 13.00 -3.87
N ASN A 114 -8.22 12.99 -2.60
CA ASN A 114 -6.83 12.72 -2.27
C ASN A 114 -6.61 11.22 -2.04
N TYR A 115 -6.24 10.49 -3.09
CA TYR A 115 -5.91 9.06 -2.99
C TYR A 115 -4.60 8.83 -2.23
N LEU A 116 -3.68 9.79 -2.23
CA LEU A 116 -2.36 9.70 -1.61
C LEU A 116 -2.35 10.23 -0.17
N THR A 117 -3.48 10.13 0.52
CA THR A 117 -3.58 10.47 1.93
C THR A 117 -2.65 9.59 2.75
N ARG A 118 -1.84 10.20 3.61
CA ARG A 118 -0.78 9.53 4.35
C ARG A 118 -1.22 9.03 5.72
N GLU A 119 -2.21 9.66 6.33
CA GLU A 119 -2.75 9.31 7.64
C GLU A 119 -4.25 9.06 7.54
N ILE A 120 -4.68 7.87 7.89
CA ILE A 120 -6.09 7.49 7.89
C ILE A 120 -6.47 7.08 9.30
N TYR A 121 -7.51 7.71 9.83
CA TYR A 121 -8.07 7.41 11.15
C TYR A 121 -9.38 6.68 11.00
N ALA A 122 -9.53 5.55 11.67
CA ALA A 122 -10.74 4.73 11.62
C ALA A 122 -10.96 4.01 12.95
N GLY A 123 -11.95 4.41 13.74
CA GLY A 123 -12.20 3.88 15.08
C GLY A 123 -10.99 4.06 15.98
N LYS A 124 -10.40 2.96 16.46
CA LYS A 124 -9.18 2.96 17.30
C LYS A 124 -7.88 2.79 16.51
N TRP A 125 -7.94 2.91 15.19
CA TRP A 125 -6.80 2.68 14.32
C TRP A 125 -6.34 3.95 13.62
N GLN A 126 -5.03 4.10 13.54
CA GLN A 126 -4.33 4.96 12.60
C GLN A 126 -3.65 4.06 11.56
N ILE A 127 -3.90 4.33 10.29
CA ILE A 127 -3.21 3.66 9.17
C ILE A 127 -2.26 4.69 8.55
N LEU A 128 -0.99 4.33 8.43
CA LEU A 128 0.07 5.18 7.91
C LEU A 128 0.54 4.66 6.56
N MET A 129 0.48 5.50 5.54
CA MET A 129 0.90 5.19 4.17
C MET A 129 2.28 5.81 3.93
N LEU A 130 3.35 5.02 4.08
CA LEU A 130 4.73 5.47 3.90
C LEU A 130 5.17 5.29 2.44
N ASN A 131 5.89 6.25 1.93
CA ASN A 131 6.50 6.15 0.62
C ASN A 131 7.90 5.55 0.72
N SER A 132 8.08 4.33 0.24
CA SER A 132 9.39 3.66 0.14
C SER A 132 9.97 3.69 -1.27
N GLN A 133 9.33 4.38 -2.23
CA GLN A 133 9.82 4.48 -3.59
C GLN A 133 11.07 5.36 -3.69
N VAL A 134 12.11 4.85 -4.33
CA VAL A 134 13.30 5.59 -4.75
C VAL A 134 13.26 5.77 -6.27
N ALA A 135 13.35 7.00 -6.73
CA ALA A 135 13.19 7.28 -8.16
C ALA A 135 14.27 6.59 -9.01
N GLY A 136 13.84 5.70 -9.90
CA GLY A 136 14.70 4.97 -10.82
C GLY A 136 15.35 3.70 -10.25
N GLU A 137 15.07 3.37 -8.99
CA GLU A 137 15.55 2.15 -8.35
C GLU A 137 14.40 1.14 -8.18
N VAL A 138 14.74 -0.13 -8.02
CA VAL A 138 13.79 -1.22 -7.78
C VAL A 138 13.64 -1.52 -6.29
N ASP A 139 14.70 -1.29 -5.53
CA ASP A 139 14.72 -1.38 -4.07
C ASP A 139 14.13 -0.12 -3.42
N GLY A 140 13.75 -0.24 -2.15
CA GLY A 140 13.09 0.83 -1.40
C GLY A 140 13.98 1.47 -0.35
N GLU A 141 13.67 2.73 -0.03
CA GLU A 141 14.22 3.45 1.12
C GLU A 141 13.16 4.40 1.69
N LEU A 142 13.05 4.51 3.00
CA LEU A 142 12.18 5.49 3.64
C LEU A 142 12.87 6.85 3.75
N GLY A 143 14.14 6.86 4.07
CA GLY A 143 14.91 8.07 4.28
C GLY A 143 14.48 8.87 5.52
N GLN A 144 15.20 9.95 5.78
CA GLN A 144 14.98 10.75 6.99
C GLN A 144 13.59 11.40 7.05
N ALA A 145 13.02 11.81 5.91
CA ALA A 145 11.74 12.50 5.87
C ALA A 145 10.57 11.56 6.23
N GLU A 146 10.57 10.33 5.71
CA GLU A 146 9.54 9.34 6.03
C GLU A 146 9.66 8.86 7.48
N ILE A 147 10.87 8.64 7.98
CA ILE A 147 11.11 8.28 9.39
C ILE A 147 10.67 9.40 10.34
N ALA A 148 10.94 10.67 10.00
CA ALA A 148 10.49 11.80 10.80
C ALA A 148 8.95 11.94 10.79
N PHE A 149 8.31 11.74 9.64
CA PHE A 149 6.86 11.69 9.54
C PHE A 149 6.27 10.56 10.40
N LEU A 150 6.84 9.34 10.29
CA LEU A 150 6.42 8.19 11.09
C LEU A 150 6.52 8.49 12.59
N ALA A 151 7.62 9.09 13.05
CA ALA A 151 7.81 9.46 14.45
C ALA A 151 6.72 10.39 14.96
N GLN A 152 6.40 11.44 14.21
CA GLN A 152 5.36 12.40 14.56
C GLN A 152 3.96 11.74 14.60
N ALA A 153 3.64 10.92 13.62
CA ALA A 153 2.37 10.22 13.52
C ALA A 153 2.17 9.22 14.67
N LEU A 154 3.20 8.45 15.02
CA LEU A 154 3.15 7.50 16.14
C LEU A 154 3.06 8.21 17.50
N GLU A 155 3.73 9.36 17.67
CA GLU A 155 3.58 10.19 18.86
C GLU A 155 2.13 10.67 19.01
N GLN A 156 1.52 11.13 17.91
CA GLN A 156 0.11 11.54 17.91
C GLN A 156 -0.83 10.36 18.22
N ALA A 157 -0.62 9.20 17.61
CA ALA A 157 -1.39 7.99 17.91
C ALA A 157 -1.31 7.61 19.38
N THR A 158 -0.12 7.73 19.98
CA THR A 158 0.08 7.46 21.40
C THR A 158 -0.72 8.41 22.28
N LYS A 159 -0.70 9.72 21.97
CA LYS A 159 -1.50 10.73 22.69
C LYS A 159 -3.01 10.45 22.61
N LEU A 160 -3.47 9.92 21.48
CA LEU A 160 -4.87 9.58 21.23
C LEU A 160 -5.24 8.15 21.68
N GLY A 161 -4.30 7.34 22.13
CA GLY A 161 -4.54 5.95 22.54
C GLY A 161 -4.90 5.03 21.37
N LEU A 162 -4.38 5.31 20.16
CA LEU A 162 -4.68 4.56 18.94
C LEU A 162 -3.67 3.42 18.73
N TYR A 163 -4.12 2.42 18.00
CA TYR A 163 -3.26 1.41 17.37
C TYR A 163 -2.83 1.88 15.99
N SER A 164 -1.61 1.50 15.57
CA SER A 164 -1.09 1.88 14.25
C SER A 164 -0.84 0.65 13.37
N LEU A 165 -1.33 0.73 12.14
CA LEU A 165 -0.95 -0.12 11.00
C LEU A 165 -0.06 0.73 10.09
N VAL A 166 1.15 0.24 9.79
CA VAL A 166 2.08 0.93 8.88
C VAL A 166 2.10 0.20 7.55
N CYS A 167 1.86 0.94 6.46
CA CYS A 167 1.84 0.43 5.10
C CYS A 167 2.99 1.05 4.30
N LEU A 168 3.66 0.24 3.50
CA LEU A 168 4.69 0.64 2.54
C LEU A 168 4.63 -0.31 1.35
N HIS A 169 5.35 -0.02 0.26
CA HIS A 169 5.36 -0.95 -0.88
C HIS A 169 6.40 -2.06 -0.71
N HIS A 170 7.67 -1.69 -0.52
CA HIS A 170 8.77 -2.66 -0.41
C HIS A 170 8.78 -3.37 0.93
N HIS A 171 9.13 -4.64 0.94
CA HIS A 171 9.16 -5.46 2.14
C HIS A 171 10.33 -5.08 3.07
N PRO A 172 10.10 -5.02 4.39
CA PRO A 172 11.14 -4.58 5.33
C PRO A 172 11.93 -5.73 5.98
N VAL A 173 11.68 -6.98 5.60
CA VAL A 173 12.34 -8.17 6.17
C VAL A 173 12.55 -9.22 5.10
N PRO A 174 13.62 -10.03 5.15
CA PRO A 174 13.80 -11.12 4.21
C PRO A 174 12.62 -12.09 4.20
N ILE A 175 12.20 -12.50 3.02
CA ILE A 175 11.12 -13.46 2.81
C ILE A 175 11.63 -14.85 2.38
N GLY A 176 12.95 -14.96 2.13
CA GLY A 176 13.60 -16.20 1.70
C GLY A 176 13.54 -16.43 0.19
N CYS A 177 13.29 -15.38 -0.58
CA CYS A 177 13.37 -15.36 -2.04
C CYS A 177 14.52 -14.43 -2.43
N GLN A 178 15.69 -15.01 -2.76
CA GLN A 178 16.95 -14.28 -2.83
C GLN A 178 16.89 -13.01 -3.68
N TRP A 179 16.34 -13.10 -4.89
CA TRP A 179 16.29 -11.97 -5.82
C TRP A 179 15.31 -10.86 -5.36
N LEU A 180 14.25 -11.22 -4.62
CA LEU A 180 13.37 -10.23 -3.98
C LEU A 180 14.02 -9.64 -2.73
N ASP A 181 14.72 -10.46 -1.95
CA ASP A 181 15.39 -9.99 -0.74
C ASP A 181 16.51 -8.96 -1.04
N GLU A 182 16.98 -8.87 -2.29
CA GLU A 182 17.87 -7.80 -2.78
C GLU A 182 17.14 -6.47 -3.05
N GLN A 183 15.81 -6.46 -3.02
CA GLN A 183 14.94 -5.30 -3.33
C GLN A 183 14.16 -4.81 -2.10
N MET A 184 14.66 -5.10 -0.91
CA MET A 184 14.05 -4.69 0.36
C MET A 184 14.15 -3.18 0.60
N VAL A 185 13.46 -2.72 1.64
CA VAL A 185 13.71 -1.39 2.22
C VAL A 185 15.10 -1.33 2.82
N ALA A 186 15.98 -0.48 2.30
CA ALA A 186 17.38 -0.40 2.69
C ALA A 186 17.56 0.02 4.17
N ASP A 187 16.69 0.87 4.69
CA ASP A 187 16.73 1.41 6.06
C ASP A 187 15.65 0.79 6.98
N ALA A 188 15.28 -0.47 6.74
CA ALA A 188 14.30 -1.21 7.52
C ALA A 188 14.62 -1.27 9.02
N ASP A 189 15.91 -1.28 9.40
CA ASP A 189 16.34 -1.25 10.81
C ASP A 189 15.87 0.04 11.51
N ALA A 190 15.88 1.17 10.82
CA ALA A 190 15.36 2.44 11.34
C ALA A 190 13.84 2.39 11.54
N LEU A 191 13.12 1.77 10.60
CA LEU A 191 11.68 1.53 10.72
C LEU A 191 11.36 0.72 11.98
N PHE A 192 12.00 -0.45 12.17
CA PHE A 192 11.73 -1.31 13.32
C PHE A 192 12.20 -0.70 14.64
N ALA A 193 13.33 0.01 14.66
CA ALA A 193 13.79 0.75 15.83
C ALA A 193 12.74 1.79 16.25
N MET A 194 12.14 2.51 15.29
CA MET A 194 11.05 3.45 15.56
C MET A 194 9.82 2.73 16.11
N LEU A 195 9.32 1.70 15.44
CA LEU A 195 8.10 0.98 15.82
C LEU A 195 8.21 0.34 17.21
N SER A 196 9.39 -0.14 17.61
CA SER A 196 9.62 -0.78 18.91
C SER A 196 9.42 0.20 20.09
N GLY A 197 9.57 1.49 19.86
CA GLY A 197 9.34 2.55 20.86
C GLY A 197 7.86 2.87 21.10
N TYR A 198 6.95 2.34 20.29
CA TYR A 198 5.53 2.69 20.34
C TYR A 198 4.63 1.46 20.55
N PRO A 199 4.18 1.21 21.78
CA PRO A 199 3.36 0.02 22.11
C PRO A 199 2.04 -0.06 21.32
N GLY A 200 1.58 1.05 20.72
CA GLY A 200 0.41 1.09 19.83
C GLY A 200 0.67 0.53 18.43
N ALA A 201 1.92 0.45 17.97
CA ALA A 201 2.25 -0.17 16.70
C ALA A 201 1.88 -1.66 16.73
N ARG A 202 1.11 -2.14 15.75
CA ARG A 202 0.56 -3.51 15.73
C ARG A 202 0.98 -4.32 14.53
N ALA A 203 1.04 -3.69 13.37
CA ALA A 203 1.31 -4.42 12.14
C ALA A 203 2.03 -3.55 11.11
N VAL A 204 2.74 -4.24 10.21
CA VAL A 204 3.30 -3.67 8.99
C VAL A 204 2.72 -4.44 7.81
N LEU A 205 2.24 -3.72 6.79
CA LEU A 205 1.61 -4.26 5.59
C LEU A 205 2.35 -3.75 4.35
N TRP A 206 2.65 -4.66 3.40
CA TRP A 206 3.36 -4.29 2.17
C TRP A 206 2.87 -5.04 0.93
N GLY A 207 3.34 -4.62 -0.26
CA GLY A 207 3.14 -5.27 -1.55
C GLY A 207 4.43 -5.89 -2.10
N HIS A 208 4.76 -5.62 -3.36
CA HIS A 208 6.04 -5.88 -4.03
C HIS A 208 6.41 -7.36 -4.22
N VAL A 209 6.20 -8.18 -3.22
CA VAL A 209 6.70 -9.56 -3.22
C VAL A 209 5.79 -10.54 -3.95
N HIS A 210 4.56 -10.14 -4.29
CA HIS A 210 3.53 -10.96 -4.93
C HIS A 210 3.29 -12.32 -4.24
N GLN A 211 3.46 -12.35 -2.90
CA GLN A 211 3.31 -13.54 -2.08
C GLN A 211 2.49 -13.23 -0.83
N GLU A 212 1.78 -14.23 -0.32
CA GLU A 212 1.13 -14.14 0.98
C GLU A 212 2.17 -14.25 2.10
N ILE A 213 2.20 -13.26 2.98
CA ILE A 213 3.01 -13.26 4.21
C ILE A 213 2.08 -12.95 5.39
N ASP A 214 2.15 -13.78 6.42
CA ASP A 214 1.52 -13.55 7.71
C ASP A 214 2.39 -14.16 8.79
N ARG A 215 3.20 -13.32 9.46
CA ARG A 215 4.12 -13.79 10.49
C ARG A 215 4.30 -12.76 11.60
N GLN A 216 4.79 -13.20 12.74
CA GLN A 216 5.18 -12.34 13.86
C GLN A 216 6.66 -11.99 13.80
N TYR A 217 6.98 -10.73 14.06
CA TYR A 217 8.35 -10.24 14.13
C TYR A 217 8.45 -9.10 15.16
N GLN A 218 9.28 -9.25 16.17
CA GLN A 218 9.50 -8.22 17.22
C GLN A 218 8.22 -7.67 17.84
N GLY A 219 7.18 -8.51 18.01
CA GLY A 219 5.89 -8.11 18.58
C GLY A 219 4.91 -7.48 17.58
N LEU A 220 5.31 -7.30 16.34
CA LEU A 220 4.47 -6.80 15.24
C LEU A 220 3.95 -7.95 14.38
N ARG A 221 2.75 -7.83 13.83
CA ARG A 221 2.28 -8.69 12.76
C ARG A 221 2.77 -8.15 11.42
N LEU A 222 3.45 -8.97 10.65
CA LEU A 222 3.96 -8.65 9.33
C LEU A 222 3.06 -9.30 8.28
N LEU A 223 2.54 -8.48 7.36
CA LEU A 223 1.52 -8.87 6.40
C LEU A 223 1.89 -8.47 4.98
N ALA A 224 1.66 -9.36 4.03
CA ALA A 224 1.62 -9.05 2.60
C ALA A 224 0.55 -9.89 1.92
N SER A 225 -0.07 -9.34 0.88
CA SER A 225 -1.01 -10.07 0.04
C SER A 225 -0.36 -10.51 -1.27
N PRO A 226 -0.86 -11.59 -1.89
CA PRO A 226 -0.57 -11.86 -3.28
C PRO A 226 -0.94 -10.67 -4.17
N SER A 227 -0.24 -10.50 -5.29
CA SER A 227 -0.57 -9.54 -6.32
C SER A 227 -1.97 -9.82 -6.91
N THR A 228 -2.65 -8.80 -7.41
CA THR A 228 -3.85 -9.02 -8.25
C THR A 228 -3.52 -9.46 -9.66
N CYS A 229 -2.23 -9.50 -9.99
CA CYS A 229 -1.66 -9.91 -11.28
C CYS A 229 -0.90 -11.22 -11.16
N VAL A 230 0.35 -11.28 -11.58
CA VAL A 230 1.20 -12.47 -11.52
C VAL A 230 1.72 -12.76 -10.11
N GLN A 231 2.03 -14.01 -9.82
CA GLN A 231 2.58 -14.42 -8.52
C GLN A 231 4.03 -14.89 -8.67
N PHE A 232 4.84 -14.65 -7.66
CA PHE A 232 6.21 -15.15 -7.60
C PHE A 232 6.30 -16.36 -6.66
N ALA A 233 6.97 -17.41 -7.12
CA ALA A 233 7.07 -18.63 -6.33
C ALA A 233 7.93 -18.40 -5.07
N PRO A 234 7.44 -18.75 -3.87
CA PRO A 234 8.23 -18.65 -2.65
C PRO A 234 9.55 -19.42 -2.76
N GLY A 235 10.65 -18.80 -2.31
CA GLY A 235 11.99 -19.41 -2.35
C GLY A 235 12.59 -19.57 -3.74
N SER A 236 12.02 -18.92 -4.78
CA SER A 236 12.65 -18.92 -6.12
C SER A 236 13.99 -18.21 -6.09
N VAL A 237 14.95 -18.70 -6.91
CA VAL A 237 16.31 -18.16 -6.97
C VAL A 237 16.48 -17.07 -8.04
N GLY A 238 15.44 -16.79 -8.80
CA GLY A 238 15.40 -15.76 -9.84
C GLY A 238 13.99 -15.56 -10.36
N PHE A 239 13.86 -14.46 -11.09
CA PHE A 239 12.63 -14.07 -11.81
C PHE A 239 12.35 -14.98 -12.99
#